data_7b0771f09e40d62604e8cd7cab774ab3
#
_entry.id   7b0771f09e40d62604e8cd7cab774ab3
#
_cell.length_a   1.000
_cell.length_b   1.000
_cell.length_c   1.000
_cell.angle_alpha   90.00
_cell.angle_beta   90.00
_cell.angle_gamma   90.00
#
_symmetry.space_group_name_H-M   'P 1'
#
loop_
_entity.id
_entity.type
_entity.pdbx_description
1 polymer ?
#
loop_
_entity_poly.entity_id
_entity_poly.type
_entity_poly.pdbx_seq_one_letter_code
_entity_poly.pdbx_strand_id
1 'polypeptide(L)'
;MTSMDRATTGWHQDLGRGAAGTALARIAAARITGLPPRATAPWIRAMTESPVTANASASLFYGAPAVAFVLRTAAHPAYAAMLAALDEHINDLTALKLAAAHERIDRGELTRPSEYDLISGLTGLGLYHLVRHGSAGSGMTAAVLGYLVALAAPVYQHGVSLPGWWSGTGPAGAPDPAWPRGHLNLGMAHVVSAELQCLSGCT
;
A
#
# COMPACT_ATOMS: atom_id res chain seq x y z
N MET A 1 22.24 -19.61 7.20
CA MET A 1 21.08 -19.20 6.41
C MET A 1 21.35 -17.78 5.94
N THR A 2 21.69 -17.66 4.69
CA THR A 2 22.23 -16.44 4.05
C THR A 2 21.14 -15.40 3.80
N SER A 3 21.47 -14.13 3.79
CA SER A 3 20.62 -12.93 3.58
C SER A 3 19.73 -12.99 2.32
N MET A 4 19.95 -13.91 1.42
CA MET A 4 19.21 -14.11 0.17
C MET A 4 17.83 -14.79 0.38
N ASP A 5 17.65 -15.61 1.42
CA ASP A 5 16.40 -16.34 1.68
C ASP A 5 15.27 -15.45 2.21
N ARG A 6 15.59 -14.31 2.86
CA ARG A 6 14.57 -13.35 3.33
C ARG A 6 13.95 -12.50 2.23
N ALA A 7 14.68 -12.27 1.14
CA ALA A 7 14.19 -11.46 0.01
C ALA A 7 13.23 -12.23 -0.91
N THR A 8 13.28 -13.56 -0.91
CA THR A 8 12.47 -14.41 -1.79
C THR A 8 11.09 -14.75 -1.23
N THR A 9 10.92 -14.76 0.08
CA THR A 9 9.68 -15.26 0.73
C THR A 9 8.44 -14.36 0.48
N GLY A 10 8.61 -13.11 0.10
CA GLY A 10 7.51 -12.18 -0.19
C GLY A 10 7.36 -11.79 -1.66
N TRP A 11 8.30 -12.17 -2.52
CA TRP A 11 8.32 -11.76 -3.93
C TRP A 11 7.03 -12.09 -4.69
N HIS A 12 6.45 -13.25 -4.46
CA HIS A 12 5.25 -13.71 -5.17
C HIS A 12 4.03 -12.80 -4.98
N GLN A 13 3.93 -12.12 -3.83
CA GLN A 13 2.80 -11.31 -3.42
C GLN A 13 3.02 -9.80 -3.62
N ASP A 14 4.10 -9.39 -4.27
CA ASP A 14 4.46 -7.98 -4.52
C ASP A 14 3.91 -7.53 -5.87
N LEU A 15 3.15 -6.40 -5.89
CA LEU A 15 2.60 -5.82 -7.11
C LEU A 15 3.67 -5.11 -7.95
N GLY A 16 4.72 -4.58 -7.32
CA GLY A 16 5.75 -3.83 -8.03
C GLY A 16 6.74 -4.72 -8.78
N ARG A 17 7.09 -5.88 -8.21
CA ARG A 17 8.21 -6.72 -8.69
C ARG A 17 7.88 -8.21 -8.76
N GLY A 18 6.73 -8.64 -8.26
CA GLY A 18 6.40 -10.05 -8.04
C GLY A 18 5.45 -10.66 -9.05
N ALA A 19 5.04 -11.89 -8.73
CA ALA A 19 4.06 -12.64 -9.52
C ALA A 19 2.71 -11.93 -9.54
N ALA A 20 2.31 -11.29 -8.44
CA ALA A 20 1.07 -10.52 -8.36
C ALA A 20 1.04 -9.38 -9.39
N GLY A 21 2.12 -8.59 -9.50
CA GLY A 21 2.22 -7.53 -10.50
C GLY A 21 2.21 -8.05 -11.93
N THR A 22 2.92 -9.17 -12.17
CA THR A 22 2.92 -9.83 -13.49
C THR A 22 1.54 -10.36 -13.85
N ALA A 23 0.82 -10.96 -12.90
CA ALA A 23 -0.56 -11.41 -13.09
C ALA A 23 -1.47 -10.23 -13.45
N LEU A 24 -1.39 -9.12 -12.69
CA LEU A 24 -2.19 -7.92 -12.94
C LEU A 24 -1.94 -7.34 -14.34
N ALA A 25 -0.69 -7.19 -14.73
CA ALA A 25 -0.32 -6.68 -16.06
C ALA A 25 -0.86 -7.58 -17.18
N ARG A 26 -0.80 -8.90 -17.03
CA ARG A 26 -1.35 -9.86 -17.99
C ARG A 26 -2.88 -9.84 -18.05
N ILE A 27 -3.55 -9.68 -16.92
CA ILE A 27 -5.01 -9.53 -16.86
C ILE A 27 -5.42 -8.26 -17.61
N ALA A 28 -4.74 -7.15 -17.38
CA ALA A 28 -4.99 -5.89 -18.07
C ALA A 28 -4.75 -6.02 -19.59
N ALA A 29 -3.65 -6.62 -20.00
CA ALA A 29 -3.34 -6.87 -21.41
C ALA A 29 -4.39 -7.78 -22.08
N ALA A 30 -4.83 -8.85 -21.40
CA ALA A 30 -5.86 -9.75 -21.89
C ALA A 30 -7.19 -9.02 -22.14
N ARG A 31 -7.57 -8.10 -21.26
CA ARG A 31 -8.77 -7.27 -21.43
C ARG A 31 -8.70 -6.34 -22.63
N ILE A 32 -7.50 -5.78 -22.89
CA ILE A 32 -7.29 -4.87 -24.03
C ILE A 32 -7.21 -5.62 -25.36
N THR A 33 -6.54 -6.78 -25.36
CA THR A 33 -6.19 -7.51 -26.59
C THR A 33 -7.13 -8.68 -26.89
N GLY A 34 -8.07 -9.01 -26.00
CA GLY A 34 -8.93 -10.18 -26.12
C GLY A 34 -8.20 -11.53 -25.93
N LEU A 35 -7.00 -11.53 -25.34
CA LEU A 35 -6.25 -12.76 -25.09
C LEU A 35 -6.97 -13.69 -24.09
N PRO A 36 -6.88 -15.01 -24.27
CA PRO A 36 -7.58 -15.95 -23.39
C PRO A 36 -7.01 -15.88 -21.94
N PRO A 37 -7.86 -15.98 -20.91
CA PRO A 37 -7.47 -15.91 -19.48
C PRO A 37 -6.43 -16.94 -19.04
N ARG A 38 -6.22 -18.01 -19.83
CA ARG A 38 -5.24 -19.08 -19.54
C ARG A 38 -3.80 -18.57 -19.40
N ALA A 39 -3.47 -17.46 -20.05
CA ALA A 39 -2.13 -16.86 -19.95
C ALA A 39 -1.82 -16.29 -18.56
N THR A 40 -2.82 -16.10 -17.68
CA THR A 40 -2.66 -15.52 -16.33
C THR A 40 -2.57 -16.58 -15.23
N ALA A 41 -3.11 -17.79 -15.45
CA ALA A 41 -3.22 -18.84 -14.44
C ALA A 41 -1.89 -19.22 -13.74
N PRO A 42 -0.73 -19.36 -14.42
CA PRO A 42 0.53 -19.68 -13.76
C PRO A 42 0.95 -18.60 -12.74
N TRP A 43 0.73 -17.34 -13.04
CA TRP A 43 1.09 -16.22 -12.17
C TRP A 43 0.16 -16.09 -10.96
N ILE A 44 -1.13 -16.36 -11.18
CA ILE A 44 -2.11 -16.43 -10.07
C ILE A 44 -1.73 -17.58 -9.13
N ARG A 45 -1.36 -18.72 -9.66
CA ARG A 45 -0.89 -19.85 -8.85
C ARG A 45 0.37 -19.47 -8.07
N ALA A 46 1.37 -18.89 -8.72
CA ALA A 46 2.61 -18.50 -8.07
C ALA A 46 2.39 -17.52 -6.91
N MET A 47 1.48 -16.53 -7.02
CA MET A 47 1.22 -15.59 -5.94
C MET A 47 0.45 -16.19 -4.75
N THR A 48 -0.18 -17.35 -4.91
CA THR A 48 -0.96 -18.05 -3.88
C THR A 48 -0.35 -19.39 -3.45
N GLU A 49 0.82 -19.76 -3.96
CA GLU A 49 1.51 -21.01 -3.64
C GLU A 49 2.01 -21.06 -2.19
N SER A 50 2.42 -19.91 -1.67
CA SER A 50 2.79 -19.74 -0.25
C SER A 50 1.65 -19.09 0.54
N PRO A 51 1.60 -19.27 1.87
CA PRO A 51 0.65 -18.55 2.71
C PRO A 51 0.67 -17.04 2.44
N VAL A 52 -0.51 -16.46 2.28
CA VAL A 52 -0.63 -15.04 1.98
C VAL A 52 -0.34 -14.23 3.24
N THR A 53 0.56 -13.25 3.12
CA THR A 53 0.93 -12.34 4.21
C THR A 53 -0.24 -11.41 4.52
N ALA A 54 -0.79 -11.49 5.75
CA ALA A 54 -1.93 -10.68 6.21
C ALA A 54 -1.62 -9.87 7.48
N ASN A 55 -0.34 -9.73 7.85
CA ASN A 55 0.08 -8.98 9.04
C ASN A 55 0.23 -7.47 8.75
N ALA A 56 0.71 -6.71 9.73
CA ALA A 56 0.85 -5.25 9.67
C ALA A 56 1.72 -4.73 8.51
N SER A 57 2.60 -5.58 7.92
CA SER A 57 3.40 -5.22 6.76
C SER A 57 2.63 -5.28 5.43
N ALA A 58 1.45 -5.92 5.43
CA ALA A 58 0.62 -6.00 4.23
C ALA A 58 0.06 -4.62 3.84
N SER A 59 -0.07 -4.41 2.54
CA SER A 59 -0.47 -3.14 1.93
C SER A 59 -1.05 -3.37 0.54
N LEU A 60 -1.55 -2.33 -0.13
CA LEU A 60 -2.03 -2.48 -1.51
C LEU A 60 -0.98 -3.14 -2.42
N PHE A 61 0.30 -2.88 -2.20
CA PHE A 61 1.38 -3.42 -3.04
C PHE A 61 1.96 -4.74 -2.54
N TYR A 62 1.58 -5.22 -1.35
CA TYR A 62 2.15 -6.43 -0.77
C TYR A 62 1.17 -7.24 0.08
N GLY A 63 1.21 -8.57 -0.05
CA GLY A 63 0.44 -9.48 0.77
C GLY A 63 -1.05 -9.54 0.41
N ALA A 64 -1.90 -9.70 1.41
CA ALA A 64 -3.34 -9.95 1.24
C ALA A 64 -4.05 -8.90 0.37
N PRO A 65 -3.85 -7.58 0.55
CA PRO A 65 -4.49 -6.59 -0.32
C PRO A 65 -4.02 -6.67 -1.77
N ALA A 66 -2.72 -6.92 -2.02
CA ALA A 66 -2.16 -7.08 -3.35
C ALA A 66 -2.75 -8.29 -4.07
N VAL A 67 -2.76 -9.45 -3.40
CA VAL A 67 -3.33 -10.70 -3.93
C VAL A 67 -4.82 -10.53 -4.20
N ALA A 68 -5.58 -10.00 -3.25
CA ALA A 68 -7.00 -9.78 -3.40
C ALA A 68 -7.32 -8.79 -4.54
N PHE A 69 -6.53 -7.73 -4.71
CA PHE A 69 -6.68 -6.78 -5.82
C PHE A 69 -6.52 -7.46 -7.19
N VAL A 70 -5.53 -8.35 -7.34
CA VAL A 70 -5.30 -9.13 -8.57
C VAL A 70 -6.45 -10.10 -8.82
N LEU A 71 -6.87 -10.88 -7.81
CA LEU A 71 -7.96 -11.85 -7.95
C LEU A 71 -9.29 -11.18 -8.30
N ARG A 72 -9.55 -10.02 -7.69
CA ARG A 72 -10.75 -9.22 -8.00
C ARG A 72 -10.70 -8.68 -9.42
N THR A 73 -9.54 -8.21 -9.87
CA THR A 73 -9.34 -7.76 -11.24
C THR A 73 -9.49 -8.90 -12.23
N ALA A 74 -9.09 -10.13 -11.89
CA ALA A 74 -9.32 -11.31 -12.72
C ALA A 74 -10.80 -11.66 -12.88
N ALA A 75 -11.64 -11.28 -11.92
CA ALA A 75 -13.10 -11.43 -11.92
C ALA A 75 -13.59 -12.87 -12.20
N HIS A 76 -12.88 -13.89 -11.67
CA HIS A 76 -13.23 -15.27 -11.91
C HIS A 76 -13.99 -15.87 -10.69
N PRO A 77 -15.14 -16.54 -10.88
CA PRO A 77 -15.96 -17.05 -9.77
C PRO A 77 -15.23 -18.02 -8.81
N ALA A 78 -14.26 -18.78 -9.31
CA ALA A 78 -13.47 -19.72 -8.48
C ALA A 78 -12.69 -19.03 -7.36
N TYR A 79 -12.48 -17.72 -7.41
CA TYR A 79 -11.75 -16.97 -6.38
C TYR A 79 -12.66 -16.41 -5.27
N ALA A 80 -13.98 -16.61 -5.35
CA ALA A 80 -14.94 -15.98 -4.43
C ALA A 80 -14.66 -16.31 -2.96
N ALA A 81 -14.43 -17.59 -2.64
CA ALA A 81 -14.15 -18.00 -1.26
C ALA A 81 -12.82 -17.42 -0.73
N MET A 82 -11.77 -17.43 -1.56
CA MET A 82 -10.48 -16.84 -1.19
C MET A 82 -10.60 -15.32 -1.00
N LEU A 83 -11.31 -14.64 -1.89
CA LEU A 83 -11.57 -13.22 -1.78
C LEU A 83 -12.32 -12.87 -0.50
N ALA A 84 -13.33 -13.66 -0.11
CA ALA A 84 -14.07 -13.43 1.13
C ALA A 84 -13.13 -13.50 2.36
N ALA A 85 -12.29 -14.55 2.44
CA ALA A 85 -11.34 -14.68 3.54
C ALA A 85 -10.29 -13.56 3.56
N LEU A 86 -9.75 -13.18 2.39
CA LEU A 86 -8.80 -12.06 2.30
C LEU A 86 -9.45 -10.73 2.69
N ASP A 87 -10.71 -10.52 2.30
CA ASP A 87 -11.47 -9.31 2.63
C ASP A 87 -11.64 -9.11 4.14
N GLU A 88 -11.88 -10.17 4.90
CA GLU A 88 -11.94 -10.11 6.37
C GLU A 88 -10.60 -9.63 6.95
N HIS A 89 -9.51 -10.25 6.57
CA HIS A 89 -8.16 -9.83 7.01
C HIS A 89 -7.81 -8.39 6.60
N ILE A 90 -8.22 -7.96 5.42
CA ILE A 90 -7.96 -6.59 4.94
C ILE A 90 -8.81 -5.58 5.72
N ASN A 91 -10.04 -5.91 6.08
CA ASN A 91 -10.86 -5.08 6.94
C ASN A 91 -10.19 -4.88 8.32
N ASP A 92 -9.76 -5.98 8.96
CA ASP A 92 -9.08 -5.93 10.26
C ASP A 92 -7.78 -5.14 10.20
N LEU A 93 -6.96 -5.37 9.18
CA LEU A 93 -5.73 -4.63 8.94
C LEU A 93 -6.00 -3.13 8.78
N THR A 94 -7.02 -2.77 8.00
CA THR A 94 -7.38 -1.36 7.76
C THR A 94 -7.85 -0.70 9.05
N ALA A 95 -8.70 -1.38 9.83
CA ALA A 95 -9.17 -0.89 11.12
C ALA A 95 -8.02 -0.68 12.11
N LEU A 96 -7.09 -1.64 12.19
CA LEU A 96 -5.90 -1.53 13.04
C LEU A 96 -5.02 -0.34 12.66
N LYS A 97 -4.74 -0.16 11.37
CA LYS A 97 -3.93 0.97 10.89
C LYS A 97 -4.63 2.31 11.10
N LEU A 98 -5.96 2.38 10.92
CA LEU A 98 -6.74 3.58 11.22
C LEU A 98 -6.68 3.95 12.70
N ALA A 99 -6.87 2.97 13.59
CA ALA A 99 -6.80 3.22 15.03
C ALA A 99 -5.43 3.79 15.43
N ALA A 100 -4.34 3.17 14.98
CA ALA A 100 -2.98 3.65 15.25
C ALA A 100 -2.73 5.06 14.68
N ALA A 101 -3.26 5.36 13.50
CA ALA A 101 -3.11 6.68 12.87
C ALA A 101 -3.88 7.77 13.63
N HIS A 102 -5.12 7.48 14.08
CA HIS A 102 -5.88 8.41 14.91
C HIS A 102 -5.22 8.65 16.27
N GLU A 103 -4.74 7.59 16.95
CA GLU A 103 -3.99 7.74 18.19
C GLU A 103 -2.75 8.64 18.02
N ARG A 104 -2.04 8.51 16.89
CA ARG A 104 -0.91 9.39 16.57
C ARG A 104 -1.36 10.83 16.39
N ILE A 105 -2.47 11.06 15.66
CA ILE A 105 -3.05 12.39 15.46
C ILE A 105 -3.42 13.02 16.83
N ASP A 106 -4.09 12.26 17.68
CA ASP A 106 -4.53 12.73 19.00
C ASP A 106 -3.34 13.12 19.91
N ARG A 107 -2.18 12.44 19.75
CA ARG A 107 -0.94 12.80 20.44
C ARG A 107 -0.20 13.97 19.81
N GLY A 108 -0.67 14.52 18.68
CA GLY A 108 -0.01 15.61 17.96
C GLY A 108 1.36 15.21 17.39
N GLU A 109 1.58 13.93 17.12
CA GLU A 109 2.85 13.41 16.58
C GLU A 109 2.90 13.53 15.06
N LEU A 110 4.11 13.74 14.53
CA LEU A 110 4.34 13.76 13.08
C LEU A 110 4.13 12.38 12.46
N THR A 111 3.60 12.36 11.24
CA THR A 111 3.36 11.12 10.50
C THR A 111 4.61 10.61 9.79
N ARG A 112 4.48 9.44 9.16
CA ARG A 112 5.44 8.87 8.22
C ARG A 112 4.74 8.65 6.87
N PRO A 113 5.45 8.80 5.73
CA PRO A 113 4.86 8.55 4.41
C PRO A 113 4.18 7.18 4.30
N SER A 114 4.77 6.13 4.88
CA SER A 114 4.23 4.76 4.89
C SER A 114 2.91 4.60 5.67
N GLU A 115 2.47 5.60 6.44
CA GLU A 115 1.17 5.57 7.11
C GLU A 115 0.04 5.95 6.15
N TYR A 116 0.27 6.93 5.27
CA TYR A 116 -0.79 7.49 4.42
C TYR A 116 -0.63 7.23 2.92
N ASP A 117 0.55 6.84 2.44
CA ASP A 117 0.83 6.70 1.01
C ASP A 117 0.00 5.63 0.29
N LEU A 118 0.09 5.60 -1.03
CA LEU A 118 -0.61 4.64 -1.87
C LEU A 118 -0.02 3.23 -1.78
N ILE A 119 1.29 3.10 -1.57
CA ILE A 119 2.00 1.83 -1.65
C ILE A 119 1.84 1.05 -0.35
N SER A 120 2.19 1.65 0.77
CA SER A 120 2.28 1.02 2.09
C SER A 120 1.16 1.44 3.03
N GLY A 121 0.55 2.59 2.77
CA GLY A 121 -0.31 3.31 3.68
C GLY A 121 -1.81 3.11 3.49
N LEU A 122 -2.55 3.92 4.24
CA LEU A 122 -4.00 3.88 4.29
C LEU A 122 -4.66 4.31 2.97
N THR A 123 -4.04 5.18 2.16
CA THR A 123 -4.58 5.53 0.83
C THR A 123 -4.70 4.31 -0.07
N GLY A 124 -3.68 3.42 -0.06
CA GLY A 124 -3.73 2.17 -0.81
C GLY A 124 -4.84 1.22 -0.34
N LEU A 125 -5.02 1.10 0.97
CA LEU A 125 -6.10 0.29 1.52
C LEU A 125 -7.48 0.91 1.21
N GLY A 126 -7.60 2.23 1.28
CA GLY A 126 -8.82 2.95 0.87
C GLY A 126 -9.17 2.71 -0.60
N LEU A 127 -8.18 2.72 -1.49
CA LEU A 127 -8.37 2.36 -2.90
C LEU A 127 -8.84 0.90 -3.05
N TYR A 128 -8.27 -0.04 -2.29
CA TYR A 128 -8.74 -1.42 -2.29
C TYR A 128 -10.23 -1.52 -1.93
N HIS A 129 -10.64 -0.87 -0.83
CA HIS A 129 -12.04 -0.86 -0.40
C HIS A 129 -12.97 -0.19 -1.41
N LEU A 130 -12.53 0.90 -2.04
CA LEU A 130 -13.28 1.56 -3.10
C LEU A 130 -13.51 0.64 -4.31
N VAL A 131 -12.47 -0.05 -4.78
CA VAL A 131 -12.57 -1.02 -5.88
C VAL A 131 -13.44 -2.21 -5.51
N ARG A 132 -13.41 -2.65 -4.25
CA ARG A 132 -14.23 -3.76 -3.74
C ARG A 132 -15.72 -3.43 -3.77
N HIS A 133 -16.13 -2.22 -3.42
CA HIS A 133 -17.52 -1.84 -3.22
C HIS A 133 -18.08 -0.96 -4.35
N GLY A 134 -17.24 -0.57 -5.31
CA GLY A 134 -17.62 0.34 -6.39
C GLY A 134 -17.97 1.74 -5.87
N SER A 135 -18.74 2.48 -6.66
CA SER A 135 -19.13 3.86 -6.36
C SER A 135 -20.00 4.03 -5.10
N ALA A 136 -20.62 2.94 -4.62
CA ALA A 136 -21.40 2.98 -3.37
C ALA A 136 -20.51 3.16 -2.14
N GLY A 137 -19.19 2.89 -2.29
CA GLY A 137 -18.25 2.94 -1.17
C GLY A 137 -18.53 1.91 -0.07
N SER A 138 -17.71 1.92 0.96
CA SER A 138 -17.94 1.13 2.18
C SER A 138 -17.69 2.01 3.40
N GLY A 139 -18.12 1.56 4.57
CA GLY A 139 -17.75 2.20 5.83
C GLY A 139 -16.24 2.36 5.99
N MET A 140 -15.44 1.38 5.52
CA MET A 140 -13.97 1.48 5.51
C MET A 140 -13.45 2.55 4.55
N THR A 141 -14.02 2.67 3.34
CA THR A 141 -13.66 3.76 2.42
C THR A 141 -13.92 5.12 3.07
N ALA A 142 -15.09 5.30 3.68
CA ALA A 142 -15.43 6.53 4.38
C ALA A 142 -14.49 6.80 5.57
N ALA A 143 -14.13 5.77 6.34
CA ALA A 143 -13.20 5.88 7.45
C ALA A 143 -11.80 6.32 7.01
N VAL A 144 -11.27 5.74 5.90
CA VAL A 144 -9.99 6.16 5.34
C VAL A 144 -10.05 7.60 4.83
N LEU A 145 -11.13 8.00 4.15
CA LEU A 145 -11.30 9.38 3.72
C LEU A 145 -11.37 10.35 4.91
N GLY A 146 -12.10 9.98 5.98
CA GLY A 146 -12.13 10.74 7.23
C GLY A 146 -10.74 10.92 7.84
N TYR A 147 -9.94 9.85 7.87
CA TYR A 147 -8.54 9.92 8.30
C TYR A 147 -7.71 10.89 7.43
N LEU A 148 -7.82 10.82 6.10
CA LEU A 148 -7.07 11.73 5.20
C LEU A 148 -7.47 13.20 5.40
N VAL A 149 -8.74 13.46 5.69
CA VAL A 149 -9.20 14.81 6.08
C VAL A 149 -8.60 15.23 7.43
N ALA A 150 -8.59 14.35 8.43
CA ALA A 150 -7.97 14.61 9.71
C ALA A 150 -6.46 14.86 9.61
N LEU A 151 -5.78 14.09 8.74
CA LEU A 151 -4.35 14.25 8.45
C LEU A 151 -4.03 15.63 7.83
N ALA A 152 -4.98 16.27 7.16
CA ALA A 152 -4.78 17.61 6.59
C ALA A 152 -4.74 18.71 7.65
N ALA A 153 -5.19 18.46 8.89
CA ALA A 153 -5.11 19.43 9.97
C ALA A 153 -3.64 19.71 10.35
N PRO A 154 -3.28 20.99 10.64
CA PRO A 154 -1.92 21.32 10.99
C PRO A 154 -1.49 20.72 12.33
N VAL A 155 -0.23 20.34 12.45
CA VAL A 155 0.42 19.88 13.68
C VAL A 155 1.40 20.96 14.17
N TYR A 156 1.38 21.24 15.47
CA TYR A 156 2.28 22.23 16.06
C TYR A 156 3.48 21.53 16.71
N GLN A 157 4.68 21.83 16.20
CA GLN A 157 5.93 21.29 16.71
C GLN A 157 6.91 22.42 17.00
N HIS A 158 7.43 22.49 18.24
CA HIS A 158 8.40 23.50 18.67
C HIS A 158 7.99 24.95 18.34
N GLY A 159 6.70 25.25 18.46
CA GLY A 159 6.16 26.59 18.17
C GLY A 159 5.93 26.91 16.68
N VAL A 160 6.14 25.92 15.78
CA VAL A 160 5.92 26.05 14.34
C VAL A 160 4.70 25.22 13.93
N SER A 161 3.83 25.79 13.11
CA SER A 161 2.73 25.09 12.48
C SER A 161 3.24 24.38 11.24
N LEU A 162 3.07 23.05 11.18
CA LEU A 162 3.44 22.18 10.06
C LEU A 162 2.20 21.54 9.45
N PRO A 163 2.17 21.24 8.13
CA PRO A 163 1.11 20.41 7.57
C PRO A 163 1.03 19.07 8.27
N GLY A 164 -0.18 18.55 8.49
CA GLY A 164 -0.37 17.29 9.22
C GLY A 164 0.30 16.07 8.58
N TRP A 165 0.56 16.12 7.27
CA TRP A 165 1.33 15.11 6.53
C TRP A 165 2.83 15.37 6.48
N TRP A 166 3.35 16.28 7.31
CA TRP A 166 4.79 16.48 7.48
C TRP A 166 5.41 15.24 8.10
N SER A 167 6.50 14.75 7.49
CA SER A 167 7.27 13.63 8.04
C SER A 167 8.45 14.13 8.86
N GLY A 168 8.58 13.67 10.09
CA GLY A 168 9.73 13.93 10.96
C GLY A 168 10.98 13.12 10.62
N THR A 169 10.93 12.28 9.58
CA THR A 169 12.03 11.42 9.13
C THR A 169 12.57 11.87 7.78
N GLY A 170 13.69 11.30 7.33
CA GLY A 170 14.14 11.45 5.96
C GLY A 170 13.23 10.73 4.95
N PRO A 171 13.42 10.93 3.64
CA PRO A 171 12.60 10.32 2.59
C PRO A 171 12.56 8.79 2.62
N ALA A 172 13.60 8.14 3.13
CA ALA A 172 13.65 6.69 3.32
C ALA A 172 12.83 6.18 4.52
N GLY A 173 12.12 7.07 5.24
CA GLY A 173 11.29 6.71 6.40
C GLY A 173 12.07 6.47 7.70
N ALA A 174 13.38 6.76 7.72
CA ALA A 174 14.26 6.69 8.89
C ALA A 174 14.80 8.08 9.26
N PRO A 175 15.26 8.30 10.52
CA PRO A 175 16.01 9.51 10.86
C PRO A 175 17.20 9.69 9.93
N ASP A 176 17.38 10.89 9.39
CA ASP A 176 18.43 11.19 8.44
C ASP A 176 19.03 12.58 8.77
N PRO A 177 20.36 12.69 9.02
CA PRO A 177 21.03 13.95 9.31
C PRO A 177 20.91 15.00 8.20
N ALA A 178 20.69 14.60 6.96
CA ALA A 178 20.44 15.50 5.84
C ALA A 178 19.05 16.16 5.93
N TRP A 179 18.15 15.59 6.72
CA TRP A 179 16.77 16.06 6.93
C TRP A 179 16.46 16.29 8.42
N PRO A 180 17.22 17.17 9.11
CA PRO A 180 17.16 17.30 10.57
C PRO A 180 15.80 17.79 11.09
N ARG A 181 15.00 18.41 10.23
CA ARG A 181 13.63 18.89 10.53
C ARG A 181 12.55 18.09 9.82
N GLY A 182 12.91 16.96 9.20
CA GLY A 182 11.98 16.19 8.38
C GLY A 182 11.73 16.82 7.01
N HIS A 183 10.68 16.36 6.32
CA HIS A 183 10.35 16.80 4.97
C HIS A 183 8.86 16.72 4.69
N LEU A 184 8.44 17.38 3.62
CA LEU A 184 7.11 17.26 3.05
C LEU A 184 7.17 16.33 1.83
N ASN A 185 6.37 15.27 1.84
CA ASN A 185 6.21 14.41 0.68
C ASN A 185 4.93 14.79 -0.08
N LEU A 186 5.06 15.35 -1.27
CA LEU A 186 3.96 15.71 -2.16
C LEU A 186 3.65 14.63 -3.21
N GLY A 187 4.41 13.53 -3.22
CA GLY A 187 4.18 12.40 -4.11
C GLY A 187 3.08 11.47 -3.60
N MET A 188 2.21 10.98 -4.48
CA MET A 188 1.23 9.94 -4.14
C MET A 188 1.88 8.58 -3.90
N ALA A 189 3.06 8.33 -4.49
CA ALA A 189 3.82 7.11 -4.36
C ALA A 189 5.10 7.36 -3.55
N HIS A 190 5.42 6.44 -2.68
CA HIS A 190 6.56 6.46 -1.76
C HIS A 190 7.95 6.66 -2.42
N VAL A 191 8.07 6.57 -3.75
CA VAL A 191 9.33 6.30 -4.46
C VAL A 191 9.87 7.45 -5.32
N VAL A 192 9.17 8.57 -5.47
CA VAL A 192 9.64 9.65 -6.39
C VAL A 192 10.90 10.35 -5.90
N SER A 193 11.26 10.24 -4.62
CA SER A 193 12.44 10.91 -4.07
C SER A 193 13.75 10.14 -4.22
N ALA A 194 13.74 8.81 -4.39
CA ALA A 194 14.97 8.02 -4.51
C ALA A 194 15.61 8.12 -5.91
N GLU A 195 14.81 8.25 -6.97
CA GLU A 195 15.34 8.37 -8.34
C GLU A 195 15.85 9.78 -8.64
N LEU A 196 15.28 10.82 -8.04
CA LEU A 196 15.76 12.20 -8.20
C LEU A 196 17.11 12.45 -7.49
N GLN A 197 17.42 11.72 -6.42
CA GLN A 197 18.74 11.82 -5.77
C GLN A 197 19.86 11.16 -6.56
N CYS A 198 19.59 10.13 -7.36
CA CYS A 198 20.59 9.55 -8.28
C CYS A 198 20.96 10.51 -9.42
N LEU A 199 20.07 11.40 -9.82
CA LEU A 199 20.33 12.35 -10.90
C LEU A 199 21.07 13.62 -10.44
N SER A 200 21.03 13.96 -9.16
CA SER A 200 21.72 15.12 -8.59
C SER A 200 23.14 14.81 -8.08
N GLY A 201 23.55 13.55 -8.05
CA GLY A 201 24.89 13.11 -7.64
C GLY A 201 25.90 12.93 -8.78
N CYS A 202 25.54 13.29 -10.02
CA CYS A 202 26.43 13.29 -11.18
C CYS A 202 26.70 14.73 -11.66
N THR A 203 27.41 15.50 -10.86
CA THR A 203 28.13 16.70 -11.31
C THR A 203 29.50 16.74 -10.66
#